data_b9383f8b19234777262ab94850fe296f
#
_entry.id   b9383f8b19234777262ab94850fe296f
#
_cell.length_a   1.000
_cell.length_b   1.000
_cell.length_c   1.000
_cell.angle_alpha   90.00
_cell.angle_beta   90.00
_cell.angle_gamma   90.00
#
_symmetry.space_group_name_H-M   'P 1'
#
loop_
_entity.id
_entity.type
_entity.pdbx_description
1 polymer ?
#
loop_
_entity_poly.entity_id
_entity_poly.type
_entity_poly.pdbx_seq_one_letter_code
_entity_poly.pdbx_strand_id
1 'polypeptide(L)'
;MGLYSKIIDLQKLNQSWEKVKGNNPAAGTDQISCAQFDANSRMELKQLNVELYNHEYKVQPVRLVYLEKGEKVREVSLYTMRDKVVQTSIAQELHKIYEPRFSNCVYAYRSNRSAMIAAEKIEKEILSGQYTWAAKTDIESFFDRIQISVLKRKLRRIIKEDEVIELIEMELMAPVLGKSG
;
A
#
# COMPACT_ATOMS: atom_id res chain seq x y z
N MET A 1 10.15 20.28 -6.97
CA MET A 1 9.40 19.19 -7.60
C MET A 1 8.34 18.74 -6.61
N GLY A 2 7.07 18.77 -7.01
CA GLY A 2 5.93 18.40 -6.18
C GLY A 2 5.94 16.91 -5.83
N LEU A 3 5.11 16.51 -4.87
CA LEU A 3 4.97 15.09 -4.47
C LEU A 3 4.35 14.27 -5.59
N TYR A 4 3.30 14.82 -6.26
CA TYR A 4 2.69 14.17 -7.42
C TYR A 4 3.71 13.86 -8.51
N SER A 5 4.49 14.88 -8.92
CA SER A 5 5.55 14.70 -9.92
C SER A 5 6.59 13.65 -9.54
N LYS A 6 6.89 13.47 -8.23
CA LYS A 6 7.80 12.42 -7.76
C LYS A 6 7.18 11.03 -7.86
N ILE A 7 5.87 10.92 -7.56
CA ILE A 7 5.14 9.65 -7.63
C ILE A 7 5.05 9.14 -9.07
N ILE A 8 4.75 10.03 -10.02
CA ILE A 8 4.52 9.66 -11.41
C ILE A 8 5.80 9.60 -12.25
N ASP A 9 6.94 10.02 -11.72
CA ASP A 9 8.21 10.03 -12.44
C ASP A 9 8.56 8.65 -13.02
N LEU A 10 8.98 8.61 -14.30
CA LEU A 10 9.23 7.35 -15.00
C LEU A 10 10.33 6.50 -14.33
N GLN A 11 11.38 7.14 -13.82
CA GLN A 11 12.43 6.43 -13.08
C GLN A 11 11.88 5.84 -11.79
N LYS A 12 10.99 6.59 -11.12
CA LYS A 12 10.30 6.12 -9.91
C LYS A 12 9.36 4.96 -10.19
N LEU A 13 8.61 5.00 -11.27
CA LEU A 13 7.75 3.89 -11.70
C LEU A 13 8.57 2.62 -12.01
N ASN A 14 9.72 2.78 -12.68
CA ASN A 14 10.65 1.66 -12.91
C ASN A 14 11.16 1.06 -11.58
N GLN A 15 11.59 1.89 -10.62
CA GLN A 15 12.01 1.42 -9.29
C GLN A 15 10.87 0.71 -8.54
N SER A 16 9.65 1.21 -8.69
CA SER A 16 8.45 0.61 -8.09
C SER A 16 8.14 -0.74 -8.73
N TRP A 17 8.30 -0.86 -10.04
CA TRP A 17 8.16 -2.13 -10.75
C TRP A 17 9.16 -3.18 -10.25
N GLU A 18 10.44 -2.85 -10.14
CA GLU A 18 11.45 -3.78 -9.62
C GLU A 18 11.07 -4.32 -8.22
N LYS A 19 10.49 -3.47 -7.37
CA LYS A 19 10.01 -3.89 -6.06
C LYS A 19 8.77 -4.80 -6.15
N VAL A 20 7.82 -4.48 -7.03
CA VAL A 20 6.64 -5.33 -7.29
C VAL A 20 7.07 -6.68 -7.83
N LYS A 21 7.93 -6.69 -8.84
CA LYS A 21 8.47 -7.88 -9.48
C LYS A 21 9.17 -8.82 -8.49
N GLY A 22 9.96 -8.26 -7.56
CA GLY A 22 10.66 -9.05 -6.53
C GLY A 22 9.76 -9.88 -5.64
N ASN A 23 8.48 -9.52 -5.52
CA ASN A 23 7.48 -10.27 -4.77
C ASN A 23 6.70 -11.29 -5.61
N ASN A 24 6.91 -11.34 -6.93
CA ASN A 24 6.21 -12.19 -7.90
C ASN A 24 4.69 -12.28 -7.64
N PRO A 25 3.95 -11.15 -7.64
CA PRO A 25 2.56 -11.13 -7.24
C PRO A 25 1.65 -11.81 -8.27
N ALA A 26 0.53 -12.35 -7.80
CA ALA A 26 -0.52 -12.88 -8.65
C ALA A 26 -1.13 -11.83 -9.58
N ALA A 27 -1.57 -12.24 -10.77
CA ALA A 27 -2.23 -11.40 -11.75
C ALA A 27 -3.56 -10.82 -11.24
N GLY A 28 -3.90 -9.62 -11.70
CA GLY A 28 -5.17 -8.96 -11.44
C GLY A 28 -6.31 -9.47 -12.34
N THR A 29 -7.25 -8.58 -12.61
CA THR A 29 -8.41 -8.85 -13.50
C THR A 29 -8.01 -8.99 -14.97
N ASP A 30 -6.94 -8.32 -15.39
CA ASP A 30 -6.35 -8.38 -16.73
C ASP A 30 -5.65 -9.73 -17.04
N GLN A 31 -5.46 -10.56 -16.03
CA GLN A 31 -4.76 -11.86 -16.09
C GLN A 31 -3.30 -11.75 -16.57
N ILE A 32 -2.73 -10.55 -16.61
CA ILE A 32 -1.32 -10.35 -16.98
C ILE A 32 -0.45 -10.80 -15.81
N SER A 33 0.34 -11.84 -16.04
CA SER A 33 1.30 -12.33 -15.05
C SER A 33 2.49 -11.38 -14.89
N CYS A 34 3.22 -11.54 -13.78
CA CYS A 34 4.45 -10.77 -13.52
C CYS A 34 5.46 -10.91 -14.68
N ALA A 35 5.66 -12.13 -15.22
CA ALA A 35 6.57 -12.39 -16.33
C ALA A 35 6.12 -11.73 -17.64
N GLN A 36 4.81 -11.75 -17.94
CA GLN A 36 4.27 -11.09 -19.14
C GLN A 36 4.41 -9.57 -19.06
N PHE A 37 4.14 -8.99 -17.88
CA PHE A 37 4.33 -7.56 -17.67
C PHE A 37 5.81 -7.18 -17.78
N ASP A 38 6.71 -7.98 -17.20
CA ASP A 38 8.16 -7.73 -17.25
C ASP A 38 8.68 -7.68 -18.68
N ALA A 39 8.24 -8.60 -19.54
CA ALA A 39 8.61 -8.64 -20.95
C ALA A 39 8.28 -7.34 -21.70
N ASN A 40 7.23 -6.63 -21.28
CA ASN A 40 6.76 -5.39 -21.89
C ASN A 40 6.91 -4.16 -20.97
N SER A 41 7.57 -4.30 -19.82
CA SER A 41 7.58 -3.30 -18.74
C SER A 41 8.01 -1.92 -19.19
N ARG A 42 9.00 -1.83 -20.09
CA ARG A 42 9.47 -0.53 -20.61
C ARG A 42 8.37 0.25 -21.34
N MET A 43 7.53 -0.44 -22.11
CA MET A 43 6.44 0.18 -22.85
C MET A 43 5.28 0.52 -21.89
N GLU A 44 4.89 -0.44 -21.06
CA GLU A 44 3.82 -0.31 -20.09
C GLU A 44 4.07 0.86 -19.10
N LEU A 45 5.29 0.97 -18.59
CA LEU A 45 5.63 2.03 -17.64
C LEU A 45 5.72 3.41 -18.29
N LYS A 46 6.14 3.49 -19.56
CA LYS A 46 6.07 4.76 -20.31
C LYS A 46 4.63 5.20 -20.54
N GLN A 47 3.77 4.27 -20.95
CA GLN A 47 2.36 4.57 -21.16
C GLN A 47 1.70 4.98 -19.84
N LEU A 48 1.97 4.25 -18.76
CA LEU A 48 1.47 4.58 -17.43
C LEU A 48 1.91 5.98 -16.97
N ASN A 49 3.17 6.35 -17.22
CA ASN A 49 3.68 7.69 -16.93
C ASN A 49 2.92 8.77 -17.70
N VAL A 50 2.65 8.54 -18.99
CA VAL A 50 1.89 9.49 -19.83
C VAL A 50 0.45 9.62 -19.31
N GLU A 51 -0.21 8.53 -19.02
CA GLU A 51 -1.59 8.54 -18.49
C GLU A 51 -1.68 9.26 -17.14
N LEU A 52 -0.71 9.02 -16.23
CA LEU A 52 -0.64 9.73 -14.96
C LEU A 52 -0.35 11.22 -15.15
N TYR A 53 0.56 11.57 -16.06
CA TYR A 53 0.88 12.97 -16.38
C TYR A 53 -0.32 13.74 -16.94
N ASN A 54 -1.13 13.09 -17.77
CA ASN A 54 -2.32 13.66 -18.39
C ASN A 54 -3.58 13.56 -17.50
N HIS A 55 -3.48 12.97 -16.29
CA HIS A 55 -4.62 12.65 -15.42
C HIS A 55 -5.67 11.71 -16.06
N GLU A 56 -5.23 10.87 -16.97
CA GLU A 56 -6.06 9.88 -17.69
C GLU A 56 -6.02 8.49 -17.03
N TYR A 57 -5.06 8.26 -16.11
CA TYR A 57 -4.95 7.01 -15.39
C TYR A 57 -6.22 6.70 -14.60
N LYS A 58 -6.66 5.43 -14.69
CA LYS A 58 -7.79 4.91 -13.93
C LYS A 58 -7.41 3.55 -13.35
N VAL A 59 -7.61 3.38 -12.05
CA VAL A 59 -7.43 2.09 -11.40
C VAL A 59 -8.38 1.06 -12.01
N GLN A 60 -7.87 -0.14 -12.25
CA GLN A 60 -8.68 -1.22 -12.79
C GLN A 60 -9.48 -1.94 -11.69
N PRO A 61 -10.61 -2.57 -12.04
CA PRO A 61 -11.35 -3.38 -11.08
C PRO A 61 -10.44 -4.44 -10.44
N VAL A 62 -10.61 -4.70 -9.15
CA VAL A 62 -9.85 -5.73 -8.44
C VAL A 62 -10.56 -7.08 -8.50
N ARG A 63 -9.79 -8.16 -8.57
CA ARG A 63 -10.29 -9.53 -8.45
C ARG A 63 -10.16 -9.99 -7.00
N LEU A 64 -11.26 -10.44 -6.41
CA LEU A 64 -11.22 -11.03 -5.07
C LEU A 64 -10.84 -12.50 -5.15
N VAL A 65 -9.98 -12.90 -4.24
CA VAL A 65 -9.66 -14.31 -3.97
C VAL A 65 -9.79 -14.57 -2.48
N TYR A 66 -10.21 -15.78 -2.14
CA TYR A 66 -10.39 -16.20 -0.76
C TYR A 66 -9.25 -17.14 -0.38
N LEU A 67 -8.47 -16.78 0.61
CA LEU A 67 -7.38 -17.60 1.12
C LEU A 67 -7.80 -18.22 2.45
N GLU A 68 -7.81 -19.55 2.50
CA GLU A 68 -8.02 -20.29 3.73
C GLU A 68 -6.74 -20.28 4.56
N LYS A 69 -6.83 -19.85 5.80
CA LYS A 69 -5.74 -19.90 6.78
C LYS A 69 -6.24 -20.47 8.09
N GLY A 70 -6.14 -21.79 8.23
CA GLY A 70 -6.77 -22.53 9.32
C GLY A 70 -8.30 -22.41 9.22
N GLU A 71 -8.97 -22.07 10.30
CA GLU A 71 -10.45 -21.90 10.34
C GLU A 71 -10.93 -20.55 9.79
N LYS A 72 -10.01 -19.67 9.37
CA LYS A 72 -10.36 -18.34 8.90
C LYS A 72 -10.15 -18.20 7.39
N VAL A 73 -11.17 -17.69 6.71
CA VAL A 73 -11.09 -17.28 5.31
C VAL A 73 -10.72 -15.79 5.27
N ARG A 74 -9.71 -15.45 4.48
CA ARG A 74 -9.31 -14.06 4.23
C ARG A 74 -9.60 -13.68 2.79
N GLU A 75 -10.32 -12.59 2.62
CA GLU A 75 -10.52 -11.96 1.33
C GLU A 75 -9.27 -11.15 0.96
N VAL A 76 -8.75 -11.37 -0.24
CA VAL A 76 -7.58 -10.66 -0.76
C VAL A 76 -7.92 -10.07 -2.12
N SER A 77 -7.69 -8.77 -2.26
CA SER A 77 -7.87 -8.04 -3.51
C SER A 77 -6.62 -8.14 -4.39
N LEU A 78 -6.78 -8.67 -5.59
CA LEU A 78 -5.71 -8.77 -6.58
C LEU A 78 -5.85 -7.63 -7.60
N TYR A 79 -4.93 -6.69 -7.52
CA TYR A 79 -4.78 -5.56 -8.44
C TYR A 79 -3.99 -5.97 -9.69
N THR A 80 -4.12 -5.22 -10.78
CA THR A 80 -3.26 -5.37 -11.97
C THR A 80 -1.80 -5.00 -11.65
N MET A 81 -0.87 -5.38 -12.52
CA MET A 81 0.55 -5.03 -12.31
C MET A 81 0.75 -3.51 -12.38
N ARG A 82 0.02 -2.82 -13.26
CA ARG A 82 0.06 -1.36 -13.39
C ARG A 82 -0.37 -0.68 -12.10
N ASP A 83 -1.49 -1.08 -11.53
CA ASP A 83 -2.00 -0.52 -10.27
C ASP A 83 -1.05 -0.80 -9.11
N LYS A 84 -0.47 -2.00 -9.02
CA LYS A 84 0.55 -2.32 -8.02
C LYS A 84 1.79 -1.42 -8.13
N VAL A 85 2.19 -1.05 -9.34
CA VAL A 85 3.30 -0.10 -9.55
C VAL A 85 2.95 1.28 -9.02
N VAL A 86 1.75 1.79 -9.32
CA VAL A 86 1.26 3.09 -8.82
C VAL A 86 1.17 3.08 -7.30
N GLN A 87 0.53 2.07 -6.72
CA GLN A 87 0.42 1.89 -5.27
C GLN A 87 1.79 1.85 -4.59
N THR A 88 2.74 1.13 -5.19
CA THR A 88 4.11 1.02 -4.67
C THR A 88 4.83 2.36 -4.74
N SER A 89 4.66 3.12 -5.82
CA SER A 89 5.24 4.46 -5.95
C SER A 89 4.66 5.42 -4.90
N ILE A 90 3.34 5.46 -4.75
CA ILE A 90 2.66 6.24 -3.71
C ILE A 90 3.19 5.86 -2.33
N ALA A 91 3.18 4.57 -2.00
CA ALA A 91 3.61 4.09 -0.69
C ALA A 91 5.05 4.46 -0.34
N GLN A 92 5.96 4.38 -1.31
CA GLN A 92 7.37 4.75 -1.11
C GLN A 92 7.56 6.24 -0.86
N GLU A 93 6.82 7.11 -1.55
CA GLU A 93 6.91 8.56 -1.34
C GLU A 93 6.21 8.98 -0.03
N LEU A 94 5.07 8.39 0.28
CA LEU A 94 4.40 8.61 1.57
C LEU A 94 5.25 8.13 2.74
N HIS A 95 5.94 7.00 2.59
CA HIS A 95 6.84 6.49 3.62
C HIS A 95 7.91 7.51 4.02
N LYS A 96 8.54 8.17 3.05
CA LYS A 96 9.54 9.23 3.33
C LYS A 96 8.97 10.38 4.17
N ILE A 97 7.69 10.71 3.95
CA ILE A 97 7.01 11.81 4.63
C ILE A 97 6.57 11.41 6.04
N TYR A 98 6.06 10.18 6.20
CA TYR A 98 5.41 9.74 7.44
C TYR A 98 6.36 9.02 8.38
N GLU A 99 7.41 8.34 7.89
CA GLU A 99 8.37 7.60 8.72
C GLU A 99 8.94 8.44 9.88
N PRO A 100 9.38 9.69 9.67
CA PRO A 100 9.89 10.52 10.77
C PRO A 100 8.81 10.96 11.78
N ARG A 101 7.54 10.80 11.43
CA ARG A 101 6.39 11.25 12.24
C ARG A 101 5.78 10.15 13.10
N PHE A 102 6.14 8.90 12.82
CA PHE A 102 5.65 7.78 13.62
C PHE A 102 6.33 7.72 14.99
N SER A 103 5.54 7.46 16.01
CA SER A 103 6.05 7.16 17.34
C SER A 103 7.02 5.98 17.31
N ASN A 104 8.00 6.00 18.22
CA ASN A 104 8.93 4.87 18.40
C ASN A 104 8.24 3.56 18.86
N CYS A 105 6.99 3.64 19.31
CA CYS A 105 6.20 2.46 19.69
C CYS A 105 5.47 1.81 18.51
N VAL A 106 5.52 2.38 17.30
CA VAL A 106 4.93 1.79 16.09
C VAL A 106 5.98 0.88 15.43
N TYR A 107 5.66 -0.40 15.31
CA TYR A 107 6.57 -1.41 14.72
C TYR A 107 6.08 -1.94 13.37
N ALA A 108 4.76 -1.98 13.14
CA ALA A 108 4.20 -2.52 11.92
C ALA A 108 4.44 -1.61 10.71
N TYR A 109 4.70 -2.23 9.55
CA TYR A 109 4.86 -1.56 8.25
C TYR A 109 5.96 -0.50 8.18
N ARG A 110 6.98 -0.61 9.00
CA ARG A 110 8.13 0.32 9.07
C ARG A 110 9.44 -0.38 8.72
N SER A 111 10.33 0.36 8.05
CA SER A 111 11.68 -0.12 7.75
C SER A 111 12.47 -0.36 9.04
N ASN A 112 13.25 -1.43 9.08
CA ASN A 112 14.08 -1.80 10.24
C ASN A 112 13.28 -2.01 11.54
N ARG A 113 11.99 -2.32 11.45
CA ARG A 113 11.11 -2.68 12.56
C ARG A 113 10.45 -4.02 12.28
N SER A 114 10.28 -4.84 13.31
CA SER A 114 9.64 -6.15 13.18
C SER A 114 8.88 -6.52 14.47
N ALA A 115 8.03 -7.53 14.38
CA ALA A 115 7.36 -8.10 15.54
C ALA A 115 8.38 -8.65 16.56
N MET A 116 9.50 -9.20 16.08
CA MET A 116 10.58 -9.72 16.95
C MET A 116 11.23 -8.60 17.75
N ILE A 117 11.58 -7.48 17.11
CA ILE A 117 12.15 -6.30 17.80
C ILE A 117 11.15 -5.73 18.83
N ALA A 118 9.85 -5.74 18.50
CA ALA A 118 8.81 -5.33 19.45
C ALA A 118 8.74 -6.26 20.66
N ALA A 119 8.81 -7.59 20.44
CA ALA A 119 8.80 -8.59 21.50
C ALA A 119 10.03 -8.47 22.42
N GLU A 120 11.22 -8.33 21.85
CA GLU A 120 12.47 -8.11 22.60
C GLU A 120 12.39 -6.85 23.48
N LYS A 121 11.77 -5.78 22.98
CA LYS A 121 11.57 -4.58 23.78
C LYS A 121 10.62 -4.83 24.95
N ILE A 122 9.50 -5.51 24.71
CA ILE A 122 8.54 -5.86 25.75
C ILE A 122 9.20 -6.75 26.81
N GLU A 123 9.97 -7.76 26.39
CA GLU A 123 10.71 -8.63 27.29
C GLU A 123 11.67 -7.86 28.22
N LYS A 124 12.44 -6.93 27.64
CA LYS A 124 13.34 -6.04 28.44
C LYS A 124 12.58 -5.21 29.47
N GLU A 125 11.42 -4.65 29.09
CA GLU A 125 10.60 -3.88 30.02
C GLU A 125 10.03 -4.75 31.16
N ILE A 126 9.60 -5.97 30.87
CA ILE A 126 9.13 -6.92 31.87
C ILE A 126 10.28 -7.32 32.83
N LEU A 127 11.45 -7.67 32.28
CA LEU A 127 12.61 -8.08 33.06
C LEU A 127 13.20 -6.94 33.90
N SER A 128 12.94 -5.68 33.55
CA SER A 128 13.36 -4.52 34.36
C SER A 128 12.66 -4.44 35.72
N GLY A 129 11.55 -5.15 35.91
CA GLY A 129 10.75 -5.12 37.13
C GLY A 129 9.94 -3.82 37.34
N GLN A 130 10.00 -2.88 36.39
CA GLN A 130 9.23 -1.63 36.48
C GLN A 130 7.74 -1.82 36.25
N TYR A 131 7.35 -2.85 35.47
CA TYR A 131 5.97 -3.12 35.09
C TYR A 131 5.55 -4.50 35.61
N THR A 132 4.45 -4.54 36.33
CA THR A 132 3.87 -5.77 36.88
C THR A 132 2.63 -6.24 36.11
N TRP A 133 2.14 -5.42 35.18
CA TRP A 133 0.94 -5.66 34.39
C TRP A 133 1.18 -5.43 32.92
N ALA A 134 0.57 -6.26 32.08
CA ALA A 134 0.51 -6.06 30.63
C ALA A 134 -0.96 -6.15 30.16
N ALA A 135 -1.41 -5.14 29.42
CA ALA A 135 -2.73 -5.15 28.77
C ALA A 135 -2.54 -5.33 27.26
N LYS A 136 -3.27 -6.28 26.66
CA LYS A 136 -3.33 -6.48 25.21
C LYS A 136 -4.70 -6.06 24.72
N THR A 137 -4.73 -5.17 23.73
CA THR A 137 -5.94 -4.73 23.05
C THR A 137 -5.79 -4.90 21.55
N ASP A 138 -6.92 -5.07 20.84
CA ASP A 138 -6.97 -5.16 19.38
C ASP A 138 -8.19 -4.40 18.87
N ILE A 139 -8.08 -3.89 17.63
CA ILE A 139 -9.21 -3.21 16.97
C ILE A 139 -9.77 -4.18 15.94
N GLU A 140 -10.97 -4.67 16.19
CA GLU A 140 -11.67 -5.57 15.29
C GLU A 140 -11.89 -4.94 13.93
N SER A 141 -11.51 -5.65 12.85
CA SER A 141 -11.71 -5.24 11.45
C SER A 141 -11.20 -3.81 11.17
N PHE A 142 -10.03 -3.47 11.71
CA PHE A 142 -9.50 -2.10 11.64
C PHE A 142 -9.52 -1.53 10.21
N PHE A 143 -9.02 -2.27 9.23
CA PHE A 143 -8.93 -1.79 7.84
C PHE A 143 -10.31 -1.62 7.20
N ASP A 144 -11.25 -2.52 7.48
CA ASP A 144 -12.61 -2.49 6.93
C ASP A 144 -13.44 -1.32 7.48
N ARG A 145 -13.05 -0.82 8.67
CA ARG A 145 -13.74 0.28 9.36
C ARG A 145 -13.11 1.66 9.13
N ILE A 146 -12.05 1.73 8.31
CA ILE A 146 -11.44 3.03 7.98
C ILE A 146 -12.41 3.85 7.13
N GLN A 147 -12.82 5.00 7.67
CA GLN A 147 -13.58 5.98 6.90
C GLN A 147 -12.64 6.77 5.98
N ILE A 148 -12.77 6.59 4.66
CA ILE A 148 -11.92 7.24 3.65
C ILE A 148 -11.95 8.76 3.79
N SER A 149 -13.10 9.36 4.10
CA SER A 149 -13.23 10.81 4.33
C SER A 149 -12.37 11.31 5.49
N VAL A 150 -12.29 10.52 6.57
CA VAL A 150 -11.44 10.84 7.74
C VAL A 150 -9.95 10.69 7.37
N LEU A 151 -9.60 9.64 6.62
CA LEU A 151 -8.25 9.41 6.14
C LEU A 151 -7.80 10.57 5.23
N LYS A 152 -8.60 10.96 4.25
CA LYS A 152 -8.34 12.12 3.37
C LYS A 152 -8.09 13.40 4.16
N ARG A 153 -8.93 13.69 5.14
CA ARG A 153 -8.77 14.87 5.99
C ARG A 153 -7.44 14.83 6.78
N LYS A 154 -7.01 13.66 7.25
CA LYS A 154 -5.72 13.49 7.92
C LYS A 154 -4.55 13.66 6.95
N LEU A 155 -4.62 13.08 5.74
CA LEU A 155 -3.59 13.22 4.71
C LEU A 155 -3.41 14.69 4.30
N ARG A 156 -4.51 15.44 4.09
CA ARG A 156 -4.49 16.88 3.73
C ARG A 156 -3.85 17.79 4.77
N ARG A 157 -3.65 17.35 5.98
CA ARG A 157 -2.88 18.12 6.97
C ARG A 157 -1.41 18.26 6.57
N ILE A 158 -0.87 17.28 5.87
CA ILE A 158 0.54 17.20 5.48
C ILE A 158 0.71 17.36 3.97
N ILE A 159 -0.09 16.66 3.19
CA ILE A 159 -0.08 16.67 1.73
C ILE A 159 -1.02 17.76 1.25
N LYS A 160 -0.47 18.73 0.50
CA LYS A 160 -1.21 19.90 0.01
C LYS A 160 -1.59 19.80 -1.47
N GLU A 161 -1.07 18.81 -2.17
CA GLU A 161 -1.35 18.55 -3.59
C GLU A 161 -2.60 17.70 -3.70
N ASP A 162 -3.68 18.26 -4.26
CA ASP A 162 -4.96 17.57 -4.41
C ASP A 162 -4.85 16.37 -5.34
N GLU A 163 -4.01 16.44 -6.38
CA GLU A 163 -3.76 15.33 -7.30
C GLU A 163 -3.26 14.07 -6.57
N VAL A 164 -2.43 14.23 -5.53
CA VAL A 164 -1.96 13.09 -4.72
C VAL A 164 -3.09 12.49 -3.92
N ILE A 165 -3.95 13.34 -3.34
CA ILE A 165 -5.09 12.87 -2.54
C ILE A 165 -6.11 12.14 -3.41
N GLU A 166 -6.37 12.67 -4.61
CA GLU A 166 -7.28 12.05 -5.59
C GLU A 166 -6.76 10.71 -6.08
N LEU A 167 -5.46 10.62 -6.37
CA LEU A 167 -4.83 9.37 -6.78
C LEU A 167 -4.91 8.31 -5.67
N ILE A 168 -4.65 8.69 -4.40
CA ILE A 168 -4.79 7.79 -3.25
C ILE A 168 -6.24 7.33 -3.09
N GLU A 169 -7.21 8.25 -3.22
CA GLU A 169 -8.63 7.92 -3.12
C GLU A 169 -9.06 6.94 -4.21
N MET A 170 -8.63 7.17 -5.45
CA MET A 170 -8.91 6.30 -6.59
C MET A 170 -8.43 4.86 -6.31
N GLU A 171 -7.22 4.70 -5.78
CA GLU A 171 -6.66 3.39 -5.41
C GLU A 171 -7.42 2.72 -4.27
N LEU A 172 -7.85 3.49 -3.26
CA LEU A 172 -8.60 2.96 -2.12
C LEU A 172 -10.04 2.58 -2.47
N MET A 173 -10.60 3.20 -3.51
CA MET A 173 -11.97 2.98 -3.97
C MET A 173 -12.03 2.12 -5.25
N ALA A 174 -10.98 1.37 -5.55
CA ALA A 174 -10.95 0.49 -6.72
C ALA A 174 -12.21 -0.40 -6.77
N PRO A 175 -12.93 -0.45 -7.90
CA PRO A 175 -14.13 -1.27 -8.01
C PRO A 175 -13.78 -2.76 -7.89
N VAL A 176 -14.70 -3.55 -7.32
CA VAL A 176 -14.54 -5.00 -7.16
C VAL A 176 -15.27 -5.71 -8.28
N LEU A 177 -14.56 -6.56 -9.04
CA LEU A 177 -15.18 -7.38 -10.07
C LEU A 177 -15.92 -8.55 -9.42
N GLY A 178 -17.23 -8.69 -9.72
CA GLY A 178 -17.98 -9.90 -9.36
C GLY A 178 -18.80 -9.83 -8.07
N LYS A 179 -18.91 -8.69 -7.41
CA LYS A 179 -20.07 -8.46 -6.52
C LYS A 179 -21.23 -7.88 -7.34
N SER A 180 -21.77 -8.70 -8.26
CA SER A 180 -23.14 -8.51 -8.70
C SER A 180 -24.01 -8.82 -7.49
N GLY A 181 -24.70 -7.79 -6.96
CA GLY A 181 -25.69 -7.95 -5.94
C GLY A 181 -26.85 -8.82 -6.40
#